data_d4338ded29ac582d85983275125c717d
#
_entry.id   d4338ded29ac582d85983275125c717d
#
_cell.length_a   1.000
_cell.length_b   1.000
_cell.length_c   1.000
_cell.angle_alpha   90.00
_cell.angle_beta   90.00
_cell.angle_gamma   90.00
#
_symmetry.space_group_name_H-M   'P 1'
#
loop_
_entity.id
_entity.type
_entity.pdbx_description
1 polymer ?
#
loop_
_entity_poly.entity_id
_entity_poly.type
_entity_poly.pdbx_seq_one_letter_code
_entity_poly.pdbx_strand_id
1 'polypeptide(L)'
;SWFGGGCDLTPAIPEDEETQSFHSGLEKTCNSSSYDYQKWKKECDEYFYLKHRKEPRGVGGIFFDYLNEDNFDNEFDFIKNLGLYFKNFVHDNVERKKDSPYSEEDMIKLMHKRSRYVEFNLLYDRGTLFGLKTDGNVDAILMSMPPRAEWN
;
A
#
# COMPACT_ATOMS: atom_id res chain seq x y z
N SER A 1 -8.25 -13.13 -19.65
CA SER A 1 -7.20 -12.70 -18.72
C SER A 1 -7.49 -11.28 -18.25
N TRP A 2 -6.97 -10.89 -17.12
CA TRP A 2 -7.12 -9.54 -16.54
C TRP A 2 -5.91 -9.23 -15.67
N PHE A 3 -5.66 -7.95 -15.43
CA PHE A 3 -4.68 -7.48 -14.45
C PHE A 3 -5.38 -7.01 -13.18
N GLY A 4 -4.71 -7.21 -12.06
CA GLY A 4 -5.06 -6.63 -10.78
C GLY A 4 -3.80 -6.17 -10.07
N GLY A 5 -3.94 -5.19 -9.21
CA GLY A 5 -2.80 -4.67 -8.48
C GLY A 5 -3.12 -3.46 -7.62
N GLY A 6 -2.08 -2.91 -7.03
CA GLY A 6 -2.16 -1.70 -6.24
C GLY A 6 -0.80 -1.18 -5.86
N CYS A 7 -0.78 0.09 -5.53
CA CYS A 7 0.36 0.77 -4.92
C CYS A 7 -0.17 1.64 -3.80
N ASP A 8 0.17 1.32 -2.56
CA ASP A 8 -0.21 2.11 -1.40
C ASP A 8 0.96 2.25 -0.41
N LEU A 9 0.93 3.25 0.44
CA LEU A 9 1.95 3.49 1.44
C LEU A 9 1.40 3.47 2.86
N THR A 10 2.18 2.88 3.76
CA THR A 10 1.92 2.90 5.20
C THR A 10 3.17 3.39 5.95
N PRO A 11 3.51 4.68 5.85
CA PRO A 11 4.67 5.23 6.54
C PRO A 11 4.44 5.21 8.06
N ALA A 12 5.52 5.00 8.83
CA ALA A 12 5.48 5.09 10.29
C ALA A 12 5.15 6.52 10.74
N ILE A 13 5.75 7.49 10.08
CA ILE A 13 5.54 8.92 10.30
C ILE A 13 5.20 9.53 8.94
N PRO A 14 3.90 9.77 8.65
CA PRO A 14 3.50 10.38 7.40
C PRO A 14 3.94 11.84 7.32
N GLU A 15 4.43 12.25 6.17
CA GLU A 15 4.77 13.63 5.82
C GLU A 15 3.86 14.11 4.69
N ASP A 16 3.31 15.32 4.83
CA ASP A 16 2.33 15.85 3.88
C ASP A 16 2.90 16.02 2.47
N GLU A 17 4.13 16.54 2.35
CA GLU A 17 4.79 16.73 1.06
C GLU A 17 5.04 15.40 0.34
N GLU A 18 5.48 14.38 1.06
CA GLU A 18 5.68 13.03 0.50
C GLU A 18 4.36 12.41 0.07
N THR A 19 3.36 12.54 0.92
CA THR A 19 2.01 12.03 0.64
C THR A 19 1.44 12.68 -0.62
N GLN A 20 1.54 14.00 -0.74
CA GLN A 20 1.10 14.74 -1.92
C GLN A 20 1.90 14.35 -3.17
N SER A 21 3.22 14.25 -3.06
CA SER A 21 4.09 13.83 -4.17
C SER A 21 3.74 12.41 -4.66
N PHE A 22 3.50 11.49 -3.72
CA PHE A 22 3.09 10.13 -4.04
C PHE A 22 1.76 10.10 -4.81
N HIS A 23 0.75 10.77 -4.30
CA HIS A 23 -0.57 10.81 -4.94
C HIS A 23 -0.54 11.53 -6.30
N SER A 24 0.20 12.62 -6.42
CA SER A 24 0.36 13.34 -7.70
C SER A 24 1.01 12.48 -8.78
N GLY A 25 2.00 11.68 -8.41
CA GLY A 25 2.65 10.77 -9.36
C GLY A 25 1.76 9.58 -9.75
N LEU A 26 0.96 9.03 -8.82
CA LEU A 26 -0.04 8.02 -9.13
C LEU A 26 -1.11 8.55 -10.09
N GLU A 27 -1.63 9.76 -9.80
CA GLU A 27 -2.62 10.41 -10.65
C GLU A 27 -2.08 10.66 -12.06
N LYS A 28 -0.85 11.16 -12.19
CA LYS A 28 -0.19 11.33 -13.47
C LYS A 28 -0.04 10.00 -14.23
N THR A 29 0.32 8.93 -13.54
CA THR A 29 0.49 7.60 -14.14
C THR A 29 -0.85 7.06 -14.63
N CYS A 30 -1.91 7.17 -13.84
CA CYS A 30 -3.27 6.79 -14.25
C CYS A 30 -3.75 7.59 -15.47
N ASN A 31 -3.64 8.91 -15.40
CA ASN A 31 -4.11 9.82 -16.47
C ASN A 31 -3.37 9.61 -17.79
N SER A 32 -2.08 9.24 -17.76
CA SER A 32 -1.32 8.94 -18.98
C SER A 32 -1.81 7.69 -19.73
N SER A 33 -2.55 6.84 -19.06
CA SER A 33 -3.16 5.63 -19.64
C SER A 33 -4.69 5.68 -19.66
N SER A 34 -5.27 6.87 -19.43
CA SER A 34 -6.72 7.13 -19.42
C SER A 34 -7.51 6.39 -18.32
N TYR A 35 -6.86 6.04 -17.21
CA TYR A 35 -7.53 5.41 -16.06
C TYR A 35 -7.94 6.43 -15.00
N ASP A 36 -9.07 6.15 -14.33
CA ASP A 36 -9.64 7.01 -13.30
C ASP A 36 -8.92 6.82 -11.95
N TYR A 37 -7.95 7.69 -11.69
CA TYR A 37 -7.23 7.72 -10.42
C TYR A 37 -8.16 7.88 -9.21
N GLN A 38 -9.17 8.75 -9.27
CA GLN A 38 -10.05 9.03 -8.14
C GLN A 38 -10.89 7.81 -7.75
N LYS A 39 -11.35 7.04 -8.74
CA LYS A 39 -12.04 5.77 -8.53
C LYS A 39 -11.15 4.79 -7.78
N TRP A 40 -9.95 4.54 -8.28
CA TRP A 40 -9.03 3.55 -7.70
C TRP A 40 -8.46 3.98 -6.35
N LYS A 41 -8.28 5.29 -6.16
CA LYS A 41 -7.92 5.86 -4.85
C LYS A 41 -9.01 5.58 -3.83
N LYS A 42 -10.27 5.82 -4.17
CA LYS A 42 -11.40 5.54 -3.30
C LYS A 42 -11.49 4.06 -2.95
N GLU A 43 -11.34 3.17 -3.91
CA GLU A 43 -11.33 1.71 -3.69
C GLU A 43 -10.20 1.31 -2.73
N CYS A 44 -9.01 1.91 -2.87
CA CYS A 44 -7.87 1.71 -1.98
C CYS A 44 -8.18 2.18 -0.55
N ASP A 45 -8.67 3.41 -0.40
CA ASP A 45 -8.98 4.00 0.89
C ASP A 45 -10.06 3.18 1.64
N GLU A 46 -11.09 2.72 0.94
CA GLU A 46 -12.15 1.87 1.51
C GLU A 46 -11.63 0.48 1.91
N TYR A 47 -10.79 -0.13 1.08
CA TYR A 47 -10.22 -1.44 1.34
C TYR A 47 -9.31 -1.46 2.57
N PHE A 48 -8.42 -0.47 2.71
CA PHE A 48 -7.43 -0.40 3.77
C PHE A 48 -7.90 0.33 5.04
N TYR A 49 -9.21 0.60 5.16
CA TYR A 49 -9.78 1.24 6.34
C TYR A 49 -9.96 0.28 7.50
N LEU A 50 -9.41 0.63 8.68
CA LEU A 50 -9.52 -0.11 9.92
C LEU A 50 -10.84 0.24 10.63
N LYS A 51 -11.89 -0.52 10.35
CA LYS A 51 -13.26 -0.22 10.83
C LYS A 51 -13.37 -0.15 12.36
N HIS A 52 -12.68 -1.04 13.08
CA HIS A 52 -12.69 -1.10 14.55
C HIS A 52 -11.89 0.04 15.20
N ARG A 53 -10.94 0.64 14.47
CA ARG A 53 -10.16 1.81 14.89
C ARG A 53 -10.73 3.13 14.37
N LYS A 54 -11.59 3.08 13.36
CA LYS A 54 -12.14 4.25 12.65
C LYS A 54 -11.05 5.14 12.04
N GLU A 55 -10.00 4.52 11.51
CA GLU A 55 -8.85 5.21 10.92
C GLU A 55 -8.35 4.49 9.65
N PRO A 56 -7.69 5.19 8.72
CA PRO A 56 -7.01 4.56 7.61
C PRO A 56 -5.74 3.83 8.10
N ARG A 57 -5.38 2.72 7.46
CA ARG A 57 -4.13 2.00 7.75
C ARG A 57 -2.89 2.85 7.43
N GLY A 58 -2.89 3.51 6.26
CA GLY A 58 -1.79 4.31 5.75
C GLY A 58 -2.28 5.59 5.09
N VAL A 59 -1.49 6.13 4.19
CA VAL A 59 -1.83 7.35 3.44
C VAL A 59 -2.64 7.06 2.16
N GLY A 60 -2.96 5.79 1.92
CA GLY A 60 -3.68 5.35 0.73
C GLY A 60 -2.77 5.17 -0.48
N GLY A 61 -3.37 5.18 -1.64
CA GLY A 61 -2.76 4.93 -2.93
C GLY A 61 -3.83 4.60 -3.96
N ILE A 62 -3.58 3.60 -4.81
CA ILE A 62 -4.58 3.06 -5.73
C ILE A 62 -4.67 1.54 -5.57
N PHE A 63 -5.87 1.01 -5.81
CA PHE A 63 -6.15 -0.42 -5.83
C PHE A 63 -7.15 -0.72 -6.94
N PHE A 64 -6.89 -1.75 -7.73
CA PHE A 64 -7.76 -2.14 -8.85
C PHE A 64 -7.73 -3.64 -9.07
N ASP A 65 -8.87 -4.18 -9.46
CA ASP A 65 -9.06 -5.56 -9.89
C ASP A 65 -9.72 -5.58 -11.27
N TYR A 66 -9.59 -6.71 -11.96
CA TYR A 66 -10.28 -7.02 -13.22
C TYR A 66 -10.04 -6.00 -14.34
N LEU A 67 -8.83 -5.42 -14.40
CA LEU A 67 -8.46 -4.56 -15.51
C LEU A 67 -8.37 -5.41 -16.79
N ASN A 68 -9.30 -5.19 -17.70
CA ASN A 68 -9.44 -5.89 -18.96
C ASN A 68 -10.32 -5.06 -19.90
N GLU A 69 -9.71 -4.09 -20.59
CA GLU A 69 -10.37 -3.16 -21.51
C GLU A 69 -10.10 -3.55 -22.99
N ASP A 70 -9.83 -4.83 -23.24
CA ASP A 70 -9.54 -5.40 -24.56
C ASP A 70 -8.30 -4.82 -25.27
N ASN A 71 -7.40 -4.19 -24.52
CA ASN A 71 -6.14 -3.67 -25.01
C ASN A 71 -4.96 -4.08 -24.12
N PHE A 72 -4.54 -5.33 -24.27
CA PHE A 72 -3.49 -5.93 -23.46
C PHE A 72 -2.19 -5.12 -23.43
N ASP A 73 -1.75 -4.58 -24.55
CA ASP A 73 -0.48 -3.82 -24.61
C ASP A 73 -0.55 -2.53 -23.80
N ASN A 74 -1.66 -1.79 -23.89
CA ASN A 74 -1.87 -0.59 -23.11
C ASN A 74 -1.97 -0.90 -21.61
N GLU A 75 -2.70 -1.95 -21.25
CA GLU A 75 -2.84 -2.40 -19.85
C GLU A 75 -1.48 -2.85 -19.29
N PHE A 76 -0.71 -3.63 -20.05
CA PHE A 76 0.61 -4.07 -19.65
C PHE A 76 1.60 -2.91 -19.51
N ASP A 77 1.58 -1.94 -20.42
CA ASP A 77 2.41 -0.74 -20.32
C ASP A 77 2.03 0.11 -19.10
N PHE A 78 0.73 0.23 -18.78
CA PHE A 78 0.29 0.87 -17.55
C PHE A 78 0.87 0.17 -16.31
N ILE A 79 0.71 -1.15 -16.19
CA ILE A 79 1.23 -1.94 -15.06
C ILE A 79 2.74 -1.76 -14.90
N LYS A 80 3.48 -1.81 -16.01
CA LYS A 80 4.92 -1.60 -16.01
C LYS A 80 5.30 -0.18 -15.54
N ASN A 81 4.62 0.84 -16.04
CA ASN A 81 4.87 2.23 -15.68
C ASN A 81 4.51 2.50 -14.21
N LEU A 82 3.40 1.93 -13.72
CA LEU A 82 3.02 2.00 -12.32
C LEU A 82 4.07 1.36 -11.40
N GLY A 83 4.55 0.17 -11.76
CA GLY A 83 5.60 -0.52 -11.01
C GLY A 83 6.92 0.26 -10.99
N LEU A 84 7.32 0.86 -12.13
CA LEU A 84 8.52 1.70 -12.22
C LEU A 84 8.37 2.98 -11.40
N TYR A 85 7.21 3.62 -11.46
CA TYR A 85 6.91 4.79 -10.64
C TYR A 85 7.05 4.47 -9.15
N PHE A 86 6.36 3.41 -8.69
CA PHE A 86 6.39 3.00 -7.28
C PHE A 86 7.81 2.66 -6.81
N LYS A 87 8.52 1.85 -7.57
CA LYS A 87 9.92 1.50 -7.29
C LYS A 87 10.80 2.74 -7.12
N ASN A 88 10.71 3.69 -8.07
CA ASN A 88 11.54 4.89 -8.05
C ASN A 88 11.16 5.79 -6.87
N PHE A 89 9.86 6.00 -6.63
CA PHE A 89 9.39 6.78 -5.48
C PHE A 89 9.90 6.23 -4.15
N VAL A 90 9.79 4.92 -3.93
CA VAL A 90 10.27 4.27 -2.69
C VAL A 90 11.79 4.38 -2.58
N HIS A 91 12.51 4.09 -3.68
CA HIS A 91 13.98 4.21 -3.71
C HIS A 91 14.44 5.61 -3.32
N ASP A 92 13.88 6.65 -3.95
CA ASP A 92 14.30 8.03 -3.72
C ASP A 92 14.00 8.48 -2.28
N ASN A 93 12.88 8.06 -1.72
CA ASN A 93 12.55 8.32 -0.31
C ASN A 93 13.49 7.60 0.66
N VAL A 94 13.82 6.34 0.39
CA VAL A 94 14.79 5.58 1.19
C VAL A 94 16.17 6.23 1.13
N GLU A 95 16.67 6.57 -0.07
CA GLU A 95 17.97 7.23 -0.23
C GLU A 95 18.04 8.57 0.52
N ARG A 96 16.96 9.34 0.51
CA ARG A 96 16.89 10.61 1.21
C ARG A 96 16.86 10.48 2.73
N LYS A 97 16.27 9.40 3.26
CA LYS A 97 15.96 9.27 4.70
C LYS A 97 16.78 8.22 5.44
N LYS A 98 17.47 7.32 4.77
CA LYS A 98 18.18 6.19 5.41
C LYS A 98 19.16 6.58 6.53
N ASP A 99 19.75 7.77 6.43
CA ASP A 99 20.71 8.29 7.41
C ASP A 99 20.10 9.34 8.36
N SER A 100 18.78 9.56 8.29
CA SER A 100 18.09 10.51 9.17
C SER A 100 18.06 9.99 10.60
N PRO A 101 18.34 10.84 11.61
CA PRO A 101 18.22 10.46 13.01
C PRO A 101 16.75 10.17 13.35
N TYR A 102 16.53 9.28 14.30
CA TYR A 102 15.21 8.98 14.85
C TYR A 102 15.26 8.99 16.39
N SER A 103 14.14 9.34 17.00
CA SER A 103 13.98 9.43 18.46
C SER A 103 13.30 8.18 19.03
N GLU A 104 13.27 8.07 20.35
CA GLU A 104 12.45 7.05 21.05
C GLU A 104 10.95 7.23 20.73
N GLU A 105 10.48 8.47 20.61
CA GLU A 105 9.10 8.78 20.23
C GLU A 105 8.77 8.25 18.80
N ASP A 106 9.71 8.38 17.87
CA ASP A 106 9.54 7.86 16.53
C ASP A 106 9.45 6.33 16.51
N MET A 107 10.23 5.67 17.37
CA MET A 107 10.13 4.22 17.58
C MET A 107 8.78 3.79 18.15
N ILE A 108 8.22 4.55 19.10
CA ILE A 108 6.87 4.30 19.62
C ILE A 108 5.83 4.43 18.49
N LYS A 109 5.90 5.50 17.71
CA LYS A 109 5.02 5.70 16.54
C LYS A 109 5.13 4.55 15.55
N LEU A 110 6.36 4.09 15.25
CA LEU A 110 6.60 2.94 14.38
C LEU A 110 5.94 1.66 14.92
N MET A 111 6.10 1.37 16.23
CA MET A 111 5.51 0.17 16.84
C MET A 111 3.98 0.22 16.79
N HIS A 112 3.37 1.38 17.01
CA HIS A 112 1.92 1.58 16.87
C HIS A 112 1.45 1.39 15.42
N LYS A 113 2.16 1.95 14.43
CA LYS A 113 1.80 1.74 13.02
C LYS A 113 1.92 0.28 12.61
N ARG A 114 2.92 -0.42 13.12
CA ARG A 114 3.06 -1.87 12.91
C ARG A 114 1.91 -2.66 13.50
N SER A 115 1.38 -2.28 14.68
CA SER A 115 0.20 -2.94 15.24
C SER A 115 -1.03 -2.77 14.35
N ARG A 116 -1.25 -1.58 13.76
CA ARG A 116 -2.34 -1.34 12.79
C ARG A 116 -2.20 -2.19 11.53
N TYR A 117 -0.97 -2.35 11.04
CA TYR A 117 -0.67 -3.22 9.92
C TYR A 117 -1.00 -4.70 10.22
N VAL A 118 -0.61 -5.18 11.40
CA VAL A 118 -0.94 -6.54 11.86
C VAL A 118 -2.46 -6.72 11.99
N GLU A 119 -3.16 -5.77 12.63
CA GLU A 119 -4.61 -5.80 12.76
C GLU A 119 -5.30 -5.88 11.40
N PHE A 120 -4.88 -5.05 10.43
CA PHE A 120 -5.45 -5.10 9.09
C PHE A 120 -5.29 -6.48 8.45
N ASN A 121 -4.07 -6.98 8.42
CA ASN A 121 -3.78 -8.24 7.73
C ASN A 121 -4.51 -9.44 8.37
N LEU A 122 -4.59 -9.49 9.70
CA LEU A 122 -5.24 -10.60 10.39
C LEU A 122 -6.78 -10.51 10.42
N LEU A 123 -7.36 -9.30 10.34
CA LEU A 123 -8.80 -9.10 10.47
C LEU A 123 -9.52 -8.83 9.15
N TYR A 124 -8.86 -8.22 8.18
CA TYR A 124 -9.52 -7.68 7.00
C TYR A 124 -8.89 -8.08 5.66
N ASP A 125 -7.59 -8.41 5.63
CA ASP A 125 -6.94 -8.73 4.36
C ASP A 125 -7.47 -10.03 3.76
N ARG A 126 -8.09 -9.91 2.59
CA ARG A 126 -8.73 -11.05 1.89
C ARG A 126 -7.74 -12.15 1.56
N GLY A 127 -6.51 -11.77 1.16
CA GLY A 127 -5.46 -12.71 0.80
C GLY A 127 -4.95 -13.51 2.00
N THR A 128 -4.64 -12.83 3.09
CA THR A 128 -4.22 -13.45 4.36
C THR A 128 -5.30 -14.37 4.90
N LEU A 129 -6.54 -13.89 4.96
CA LEU A 129 -7.67 -14.68 5.46
C LEU A 129 -7.94 -15.91 4.58
N PHE A 130 -7.86 -15.78 3.27
CA PHE A 130 -8.00 -16.90 2.35
C PHE A 130 -6.88 -17.93 2.58
N GLY A 131 -5.62 -17.51 2.60
CA GLY A 131 -4.48 -18.40 2.79
C GLY A 131 -4.56 -19.18 4.08
N LEU A 132 -4.89 -18.52 5.20
CA LEU A 132 -5.03 -19.18 6.51
C LEU A 132 -6.23 -20.14 6.56
N LYS A 133 -7.34 -19.83 5.87
CA LYS A 133 -8.54 -20.68 5.84
C LYS A 133 -8.41 -21.89 4.92
N THR A 134 -7.50 -21.86 3.97
CA THR A 134 -7.28 -22.94 3.00
C THR A 134 -6.07 -23.80 3.31
N ASP A 135 -5.59 -23.77 4.55
CA ASP A 135 -4.44 -24.54 5.03
C ASP A 135 -3.15 -24.27 4.21
N GLY A 136 -2.97 -23.02 3.81
CA GLY A 136 -1.76 -22.56 3.12
C GLY A 136 -0.53 -22.55 4.04
N ASN A 137 0.65 -22.40 3.44
CA ASN A 137 1.90 -22.29 4.20
C ASN A 137 1.90 -21.01 5.07
N VAL A 138 1.72 -21.17 6.39
CA VAL A 138 1.60 -20.09 7.36
C VAL A 138 2.82 -19.17 7.36
N ASP A 139 4.03 -19.72 7.27
CA ASP A 139 5.26 -18.93 7.25
C ASP A 139 5.34 -18.01 6.01
N ALA A 140 4.88 -18.52 4.86
CA ALA A 140 4.80 -17.72 3.64
C ALA A 140 3.68 -16.66 3.69
N ILE A 141 2.51 -17.01 4.26
CA ILE A 141 1.37 -16.08 4.40
C ILE A 141 1.71 -14.92 5.35
N LEU A 142 2.36 -15.24 6.48
CA LEU A 142 2.68 -14.26 7.52
C LEU A 142 4.09 -13.64 7.39
N MET A 143 4.80 -13.90 6.29
CA MET A 143 6.17 -13.39 6.07
C MET A 143 6.28 -11.87 6.09
N SER A 144 5.20 -11.15 5.79
CA SER A 144 5.15 -9.68 5.79
C SER A 144 4.90 -9.08 7.18
N MET A 145 4.60 -9.90 8.18
CA MET A 145 4.36 -9.40 9.53
C MET A 145 5.64 -8.82 10.14
N PRO A 146 5.55 -7.65 10.79
CA PRO A 146 6.69 -7.05 11.44
C PRO A 146 7.17 -7.92 12.61
N PRO A 147 8.48 -8.02 12.86
CA PRO A 147 9.02 -8.84 13.94
C PRO A 147 8.64 -8.33 15.34
N ARG A 148 8.23 -7.06 15.43
CA ARG A 148 7.77 -6.42 16.67
C ARG A 148 6.70 -5.37 16.35
N ALA A 149 5.62 -5.39 17.13
CA ALA A 149 4.55 -4.40 17.12
C ALA A 149 4.04 -4.21 18.57
N GLU A 150 3.53 -3.03 18.89
CA GLU A 150 3.04 -2.73 20.24
C GLU A 150 1.64 -2.10 20.19
N TRP A 151 0.80 -2.52 21.15
CA TRP A 151 -0.56 -2.01 21.36
C TRP A 151 -0.59 -1.23 22.68
N ASN A 152 -1.17 -0.05 22.64
CA ASN A 152 -1.46 0.77 23.84
C ASN A 152 -2.96 0.97 23.95
#